data_3be4a7432f9718d4df0c8d0d9105d555
#
_entry.id   3be4a7432f9718d4df0c8d0d9105d555
#
_cell.length_a   1.000
_cell.length_b   1.000
_cell.length_c   1.000
_cell.angle_alpha   90.00
_cell.angle_beta   90.00
_cell.angle_gamma   90.00
#
_symmetry.space_group_name_H-M   'P 1'
#
loop_
_entity.id
_entity.type
_entity.pdbx_description
1 polymer ?
#
loop_
_entity_poly.entity_id
_entity_poly.type
_entity_poly.pdbx_seq_one_letter_code
_entity_poly.pdbx_strand_id
1 'polypeptide(L)'
;IKEDVAWLGANFKDHLYFASDYFDVMYECAVKLIKKGKAYVCDLTADEIREYRGTLKEPGKDSPYRNRSVEENLTLFEKMKNGEYKDGEKVLRAKIDMSSPNINMRDPVIYRVAHMAHHNTGDKWCIYPMYDFAHPIEDAVEKITHSICTLEFEDHRPLYDWVVKECEFDPAPRQIEFAKLYLTNVVTGK
;
A
#
# COMPACT_ATOMS: atom_id res chain seq x y z
N ILE A 1 -5.16 4.75 -22.76
CA ILE A 1 -3.88 5.16 -22.13
C ILE A 1 -2.71 4.97 -23.10
N LYS A 2 -2.41 3.76 -23.65
CA LYS A 2 -1.28 3.55 -24.57
C LYS A 2 -1.33 4.46 -25.80
N GLU A 3 -2.50 4.59 -26.43
CA GLU A 3 -2.74 5.47 -27.56
C GLU A 3 -2.55 6.94 -27.18
N ASP A 4 -3.04 7.35 -26.00
CA ASP A 4 -2.93 8.73 -25.51
C ASP A 4 -1.45 9.10 -25.23
N VAL A 5 -0.68 8.19 -24.63
CA VAL A 5 0.75 8.37 -24.39
C VAL A 5 1.51 8.51 -25.71
N ALA A 6 1.20 7.67 -26.71
CA ALA A 6 1.80 7.76 -28.03
C ALA A 6 1.41 9.06 -28.76
N TRP A 7 0.15 9.50 -28.63
CA TRP A 7 -0.34 10.75 -29.18
C TRP A 7 0.39 11.97 -28.58
N LEU A 8 0.71 11.93 -27.28
CA LEU A 8 1.53 12.94 -26.61
C LEU A 8 3.01 12.93 -27.04
N GLY A 9 3.40 12.02 -27.93
CA GLY A 9 4.77 11.90 -28.44
C GLY A 9 5.72 11.09 -27.55
N ALA A 10 5.21 10.49 -26.47
CA ALA A 10 6.00 9.62 -25.60
C ALA A 10 6.00 8.19 -26.09
N ASN A 11 7.13 7.49 -25.92
CA ASN A 11 7.28 6.08 -26.24
C ASN A 11 7.93 5.35 -25.06
N PHE A 12 7.14 4.52 -24.39
CA PHE A 12 7.60 3.71 -23.24
C PHE A 12 8.26 2.38 -23.67
N LYS A 13 8.32 2.09 -24.98
CA LYS A 13 8.95 0.87 -25.54
C LYS A 13 8.44 -0.40 -24.82
N ASP A 14 9.39 -1.18 -24.25
CA ASP A 14 9.12 -2.42 -23.54
C ASP A 14 8.87 -2.20 -22.02
N HIS A 15 8.78 -0.94 -21.59
CA HIS A 15 8.54 -0.57 -20.18
C HIS A 15 7.04 -0.46 -19.87
N LEU A 16 6.28 -1.50 -20.16
CA LEU A 16 4.90 -1.64 -19.77
C LEU A 16 4.81 -2.73 -18.71
N TYR A 17 4.49 -2.34 -17.49
CA TYR A 17 4.42 -3.22 -16.34
C TYR A 17 3.02 -3.19 -15.72
N PHE A 18 2.69 -4.23 -15.00
CA PHE A 18 1.44 -4.33 -14.25
C PHE A 18 1.75 -4.62 -12.78
N ALA A 19 1.09 -3.92 -11.86
CA ALA A 19 1.22 -4.14 -10.42
C ALA A 19 1.06 -5.62 -10.03
N SER A 20 0.17 -6.32 -10.73
CA SER A 20 -0.08 -7.75 -10.54
C SER A 20 1.11 -8.67 -10.84
N ASP A 21 2.09 -8.21 -11.62
CA ASP A 21 3.30 -8.97 -11.92
C ASP A 21 4.22 -9.06 -10.69
N TYR A 22 4.02 -8.16 -9.73
CA TYR A 22 4.83 -8.04 -8.51
C TYR A 22 4.13 -8.51 -7.23
N PHE A 23 2.95 -9.12 -7.31
CA PHE A 23 2.23 -9.58 -6.12
C PHE A 23 3.03 -10.57 -5.25
N ASP A 24 3.83 -11.43 -5.87
CA ASP A 24 4.74 -12.33 -5.13
C ASP A 24 5.80 -11.52 -4.35
N VAL A 25 6.42 -10.50 -4.96
CA VAL A 25 7.41 -9.62 -4.32
C VAL A 25 6.76 -8.83 -3.18
N MET A 26 5.55 -8.28 -3.41
CA MET A 26 4.81 -7.53 -2.38
C MET A 26 4.47 -8.42 -1.19
N TYR A 27 4.09 -9.68 -1.44
CA TYR A 27 3.85 -10.66 -0.37
C TYR A 27 5.12 -10.92 0.46
N GLU A 28 6.27 -11.11 -0.19
CA GLU A 28 7.54 -11.30 0.49
C GLU A 28 7.96 -10.07 1.31
N CYS A 29 7.73 -8.86 0.79
CA CYS A 29 7.93 -7.62 1.53
C CYS A 29 7.04 -7.57 2.78
N ALA A 30 5.77 -7.95 2.69
CA ALA A 30 4.87 -8.02 3.83
C ALA A 30 5.35 -9.04 4.88
N VAL A 31 5.80 -10.22 4.46
CA VAL A 31 6.40 -11.24 5.34
C VAL A 31 7.67 -10.70 6.02
N LYS A 32 8.52 -9.97 5.28
CA LYS A 32 9.71 -9.30 5.84
C LYS A 32 9.31 -8.30 6.94
N LEU A 33 8.30 -7.47 6.71
CA LEU A 33 7.79 -6.54 7.72
C LEU A 33 7.29 -7.25 8.98
N ILE A 34 6.56 -8.35 8.82
CA ILE A 34 6.09 -9.15 9.97
C ILE A 34 7.29 -9.68 10.75
N LYS A 35 8.30 -10.27 10.07
CA LYS A 35 9.51 -10.81 10.71
C LYS A 35 10.30 -9.73 11.47
N LYS A 36 10.28 -8.49 11.00
CA LYS A 36 10.88 -7.33 11.66
C LYS A 36 10.02 -6.76 12.80
N GLY A 37 8.84 -7.32 13.06
CA GLY A 37 7.87 -6.78 14.03
C GLY A 37 7.27 -5.43 13.60
N LYS A 38 7.28 -5.13 12.28
CA LYS A 38 6.80 -3.89 11.67
C LYS A 38 5.43 -4.02 11.00
N ALA A 39 4.80 -5.20 11.07
CA ALA A 39 3.43 -5.43 10.63
C ALA A 39 2.75 -6.49 11.51
N TYR A 40 1.44 -6.40 11.61
CA TYR A 40 0.62 -7.33 12.39
C TYR A 40 -0.73 -7.56 11.73
N VAL A 41 -1.29 -8.77 11.91
CA VAL A 41 -2.64 -9.11 11.47
C VAL A 41 -3.64 -8.57 12.49
N CYS A 42 -4.65 -7.88 11.99
CA CYS A 42 -5.67 -7.21 12.78
C CYS A 42 -7.06 -7.74 12.41
N ASP A 43 -7.87 -8.06 13.43
CA ASP A 43 -9.21 -8.60 13.26
C ASP A 43 -10.30 -7.52 13.43
N LEU A 44 -9.91 -6.25 13.59
CA LEU A 44 -10.87 -5.15 13.63
C LEU A 44 -11.51 -4.95 12.26
N THR A 45 -12.80 -4.70 12.26
CA THR A 45 -13.56 -4.28 11.08
C THR A 45 -13.08 -2.91 10.56
N ALA A 46 -13.47 -2.56 9.34
CA ALA A 46 -13.12 -1.27 8.75
C ALA A 46 -13.62 -0.07 9.59
N ASP A 47 -14.81 -0.20 10.20
CA ASP A 47 -15.38 0.85 11.05
C ASP A 47 -14.64 0.96 12.39
N GLU A 48 -14.32 -0.15 13.02
CA GLU A 48 -13.49 -0.17 14.23
C GLU A 48 -12.10 0.39 13.96
N ILE A 49 -11.45 0.04 12.84
CA ILE A 49 -10.15 0.61 12.45
C ILE A 49 -10.25 2.14 12.30
N ARG A 50 -11.36 2.64 11.71
CA ARG A 50 -11.60 4.08 11.57
C ARG A 50 -11.75 4.76 12.94
N GLU A 51 -12.48 4.14 13.85
CA GLU A 51 -12.64 4.62 15.22
C GLU A 51 -11.30 4.65 15.98
N TYR A 52 -10.56 3.52 15.95
CA TYR A 52 -9.25 3.40 16.60
C TYR A 52 -8.21 4.38 16.05
N ARG A 53 -8.29 4.69 14.75
CA ARG A 53 -7.38 5.63 14.11
C ARG A 53 -7.51 7.06 14.64
N GLY A 54 -8.67 7.43 15.20
CA GLY A 54 -8.93 8.75 15.71
C GLY A 54 -9.15 9.81 14.62
N THR A 55 -8.95 11.06 14.98
CA THR A 55 -9.20 12.22 14.10
C THR A 55 -7.94 13.06 13.93
N LEU A 56 -8.01 14.14 13.14
CA LEU A 56 -6.89 15.10 13.02
C LEU A 56 -6.58 15.81 14.36
N LYS A 57 -7.55 15.87 15.28
CA LYS A 57 -7.41 16.54 16.59
C LYS A 57 -7.11 15.57 17.73
N GLU A 58 -7.46 14.31 17.56
CA GLU A 58 -7.33 13.28 18.58
C GLU A 58 -6.41 12.17 18.06
N PRO A 59 -5.43 11.72 18.86
CA PRO A 59 -4.57 10.60 18.49
C PRO A 59 -5.38 9.31 18.35
N GLY A 60 -4.81 8.35 17.64
CA GLY A 60 -5.37 7.02 17.56
C GLY A 60 -5.10 6.20 18.83
N LYS A 61 -5.75 5.04 18.91
CA LYS A 61 -5.58 4.04 19.97
C LYS A 61 -4.96 2.78 19.37
N ASP A 62 -4.11 2.12 20.14
CA ASP A 62 -3.55 0.83 19.73
C ASP A 62 -4.64 -0.22 19.56
N SER A 63 -4.57 -0.98 18.47
CA SER A 63 -5.41 -2.16 18.30
C SER A 63 -5.07 -3.21 19.35
N PRO A 64 -6.05 -3.96 19.89
CA PRO A 64 -5.79 -5.07 20.81
C PRO A 64 -4.91 -6.18 20.17
N TYR A 65 -4.83 -6.21 18.86
CA TYR A 65 -4.04 -7.19 18.08
C TYR A 65 -2.62 -6.70 17.75
N ARG A 66 -2.27 -5.46 18.08
CA ARG A 66 -1.01 -4.81 17.71
C ARG A 66 0.22 -5.53 18.26
N ASN A 67 0.09 -6.24 19.37
CA ASN A 67 1.19 -6.88 20.07
C ASN A 67 1.19 -8.41 19.95
N ARG A 68 0.54 -8.97 18.93
CA ARG A 68 0.68 -10.38 18.55
C ARG A 68 2.14 -10.73 18.26
N SER A 69 2.55 -11.95 18.59
CA SER A 69 3.91 -12.40 18.28
C SER A 69 4.18 -12.47 16.77
N VAL A 70 5.44 -12.47 16.39
CA VAL A 70 5.85 -12.62 15.00
C VAL A 70 5.34 -13.92 14.41
N GLU A 71 5.46 -15.02 15.17
CA GLU A 71 5.04 -16.37 14.77
C GLU A 71 3.54 -16.44 14.53
N GLU A 72 2.75 -15.86 15.44
CA GLU A 72 1.28 -15.78 15.29
C GLU A 72 0.91 -14.98 14.04
N ASN A 73 1.53 -13.80 13.83
CA ASN A 73 1.27 -12.97 12.67
C ASN A 73 1.64 -13.65 11.35
N LEU A 74 2.75 -14.38 11.29
CA LEU A 74 3.15 -15.16 10.11
C LEU A 74 2.12 -16.24 9.79
N THR A 75 1.70 -17.00 10.82
CA THR A 75 0.69 -18.05 10.66
C THR A 75 -0.65 -17.48 10.17
N LEU A 76 -1.10 -16.37 10.75
CA LEU A 76 -2.36 -15.73 10.36
C LEU A 76 -2.28 -15.16 8.94
N PHE A 77 -1.16 -14.55 8.55
CA PHE A 77 -0.98 -13.98 7.21
C PHE A 77 -0.92 -15.07 6.14
N GLU A 78 -0.29 -16.20 6.43
CA GLU A 78 -0.31 -17.37 5.55
C GLU A 78 -1.74 -17.91 5.37
N LYS A 79 -2.51 -18.02 6.44
CA LYS A 79 -3.93 -18.40 6.39
C LYS A 79 -4.77 -17.40 5.60
N MET A 80 -4.49 -16.09 5.69
CA MET A 80 -5.13 -15.08 4.84
C MET A 80 -4.85 -15.39 3.36
N LYS A 81 -3.59 -15.67 2.98
CA LYS A 81 -3.20 -16.04 1.61
C LYS A 81 -3.89 -17.32 1.13
N ASN A 82 -4.07 -18.27 2.00
CA ASN A 82 -4.70 -19.58 1.70
C ASN A 82 -6.25 -19.51 1.62
N GLY A 83 -6.85 -18.33 1.85
CA GLY A 83 -8.29 -18.13 1.72
C GLY A 83 -9.10 -18.66 2.90
N GLU A 84 -8.50 -18.82 4.08
CA GLU A 84 -9.19 -19.35 5.27
C GLU A 84 -10.11 -18.30 5.94
N TYR A 85 -10.05 -17.02 5.54
CA TYR A 85 -10.83 -15.93 6.11
C TYR A 85 -11.71 -15.26 5.06
N LYS A 86 -12.88 -14.77 5.50
CA LYS A 86 -13.81 -14.02 4.65
C LYS A 86 -13.31 -12.60 4.37
N ASP A 87 -13.88 -11.97 3.35
CA ASP A 87 -13.64 -10.58 3.03
C ASP A 87 -13.93 -9.68 4.25
N GLY A 88 -12.96 -8.83 4.57
CA GLY A 88 -13.07 -7.90 5.71
C GLY A 88 -12.87 -8.52 7.09
N GLU A 89 -12.68 -9.83 7.22
CA GLU A 89 -12.47 -10.50 8.50
C GLU A 89 -11.09 -10.22 9.10
N LYS A 90 -10.08 -10.13 8.24
CA LYS A 90 -8.70 -9.82 8.66
C LYS A 90 -8.02 -8.90 7.66
N VAL A 91 -7.14 -8.06 8.19
CA VAL A 91 -6.25 -7.21 7.43
C VAL A 91 -4.84 -7.27 7.99
N LEU A 92 -3.83 -7.01 7.16
CA LEU A 92 -2.47 -6.75 7.65
C LEU A 92 -2.28 -5.24 7.79
N ARG A 93 -1.80 -4.80 8.94
CA ARG A 93 -1.50 -3.39 9.22
C ARG A 93 -0.02 -3.19 9.44
N ALA A 94 0.53 -2.09 8.92
CA ALA A 94 1.84 -1.62 9.31
C ALA A 94 1.84 -1.21 10.79
N LYS A 95 2.92 -1.47 11.51
CA LYS A 95 3.10 -1.09 12.92
C LYS A 95 4.03 0.11 12.98
N ILE A 96 3.46 1.31 13.03
CA ILE A 96 4.20 2.58 12.96
C ILE A 96 3.96 3.41 14.23
N ASP A 97 2.99 4.33 14.20
CA ASP A 97 2.72 5.25 15.32
C ASP A 97 1.26 5.70 15.33
N MET A 98 0.48 5.18 16.28
CA MET A 98 -0.93 5.55 16.43
C MET A 98 -1.15 6.98 16.95
N SER A 99 -0.09 7.65 17.44
CA SER A 99 -0.13 9.04 17.89
C SER A 99 0.29 10.06 16.83
N SER A 100 0.74 9.59 15.65
CA SER A 100 1.22 10.47 14.59
C SER A 100 0.19 11.55 14.22
N PRO A 101 0.60 12.81 14.01
CA PRO A 101 -0.28 13.84 13.46
C PRO A 101 -0.73 13.52 12.03
N ASN A 102 0.07 12.77 11.28
CA ASN A 102 -0.30 12.26 9.96
C ASN A 102 -1.09 10.96 10.11
N ILE A 103 -2.38 11.01 9.76
CA ILE A 103 -3.30 9.87 9.85
C ILE A 103 -2.80 8.67 9.03
N ASN A 104 -2.12 8.90 7.90
CA ASN A 104 -1.59 7.83 7.07
C ASN A 104 -0.48 7.01 7.74
N MET A 105 0.11 7.54 8.82
CA MET A 105 1.13 6.86 9.63
C MET A 105 0.57 6.12 10.85
N ARG A 106 -0.76 6.19 11.08
CA ARG A 106 -1.42 5.54 12.21
C ARG A 106 -1.79 4.09 11.88
N ASP A 107 -0.79 3.24 11.86
CA ASP A 107 -0.89 1.80 11.55
C ASP A 107 -1.83 1.52 10.35
N PRO A 108 -1.48 2.00 9.14
CA PRO A 108 -2.32 1.84 7.96
C PRO A 108 -2.49 0.37 7.58
N VAL A 109 -3.63 0.05 6.97
CA VAL A 109 -3.86 -1.25 6.33
C VAL A 109 -2.96 -1.35 5.09
N ILE A 110 -2.18 -2.42 5.00
CA ILE A 110 -1.28 -2.70 3.86
C ILE A 110 -1.70 -3.90 3.02
N TYR A 111 -2.49 -4.83 3.59
CA TYR A 111 -3.14 -5.94 2.87
C TYR A 111 -4.56 -6.18 3.37
N ARG A 112 -5.44 -6.60 2.47
CA ARG A 112 -6.81 -7.02 2.79
C ARG A 112 -7.14 -8.36 2.16
N VAL A 113 -8.07 -9.09 2.76
CA VAL A 113 -8.71 -10.27 2.15
C VAL A 113 -9.79 -9.80 1.17
N ALA A 114 -9.77 -10.32 -0.05
CA ALA A 114 -10.80 -10.08 -1.06
C ALA A 114 -10.87 -11.28 -2.01
N HIS A 115 -11.96 -12.03 -1.96
CA HIS A 115 -12.21 -13.19 -2.82
C HIS A 115 -12.83 -12.71 -4.14
N MET A 116 -11.97 -12.34 -5.07
CA MET A 116 -12.37 -11.89 -6.41
C MET A 116 -11.34 -12.33 -7.44
N ALA A 117 -11.81 -12.75 -8.60
CA ALA A 117 -10.93 -13.04 -9.72
C ALA A 117 -10.27 -11.76 -10.23
N HIS A 118 -8.95 -11.74 -10.28
CA HIS A 118 -8.19 -10.61 -10.83
C HIS A 118 -7.96 -10.79 -12.32
N HIS A 119 -8.13 -9.73 -13.12
CA HIS A 119 -8.08 -9.79 -14.59
C HIS A 119 -6.76 -10.34 -15.17
N ASN A 120 -5.63 -10.19 -14.47
CA ASN A 120 -4.33 -10.72 -14.92
C ASN A 120 -3.96 -12.03 -14.22
N THR A 121 -4.30 -12.22 -12.94
CA THR A 121 -3.84 -13.36 -12.15
C THR A 121 -4.93 -14.38 -11.84
N GLY A 122 -6.17 -14.14 -12.29
CA GLY A 122 -7.30 -15.03 -12.03
C GLY A 122 -7.53 -15.21 -10.52
N ASP A 123 -7.69 -16.46 -10.09
CA ASP A 123 -7.98 -16.84 -8.71
C ASP A 123 -6.71 -17.20 -7.90
N LYS A 124 -5.51 -16.84 -8.40
CA LYS A 124 -4.23 -17.13 -7.71
C LYS A 124 -4.16 -16.47 -6.32
N TRP A 125 -4.79 -15.31 -6.15
CA TRP A 125 -4.71 -14.50 -4.95
C TRP A 125 -6.11 -14.22 -4.37
N CYS A 126 -6.23 -14.28 -3.06
CA CYS A 126 -7.40 -13.83 -2.30
C CYS A 126 -7.03 -12.77 -1.25
N ILE A 127 -5.77 -12.31 -1.26
CA ILE A 127 -5.31 -11.14 -0.51
C ILE A 127 -4.66 -10.16 -1.48
N TYR A 128 -4.89 -8.89 -1.27
CA TYR A 128 -4.39 -7.84 -2.15
C TYR A 128 -3.73 -6.72 -1.36
N PRO A 129 -2.58 -6.20 -1.84
CA PRO A 129 -1.94 -5.05 -1.23
C PRO A 129 -2.79 -3.80 -1.41
N MET A 130 -2.71 -2.90 -0.45
CA MET A 130 -3.27 -1.55 -0.59
C MET A 130 -2.32 -0.68 -1.41
N TYR A 131 -2.88 0.35 -2.07
CA TYR A 131 -2.14 1.25 -2.95
C TYR A 131 -0.86 1.81 -2.32
N ASP A 132 -0.97 2.35 -1.11
CA ASP A 132 0.17 2.96 -0.41
C ASP A 132 1.30 1.97 -0.05
N PHE A 133 1.02 0.67 -0.10
CA PHE A 133 2.03 -0.36 0.06
C PHE A 133 2.57 -0.87 -1.28
N ALA A 134 1.70 -1.02 -2.29
CA ALA A 134 2.07 -1.52 -3.60
C ALA A 134 2.96 -0.53 -4.37
N HIS A 135 2.54 0.72 -4.46
CA HIS A 135 3.19 1.76 -5.27
C HIS A 135 4.70 1.94 -4.96
N PRO A 136 5.17 2.10 -3.70
CA PRO A 136 6.60 2.20 -3.43
C PRO A 136 7.39 0.94 -3.79
N ILE A 137 6.78 -0.23 -3.72
CA ILE A 137 7.42 -1.49 -4.10
C ILE A 137 7.54 -1.60 -5.62
N GLU A 138 6.49 -1.24 -6.36
CA GLU A 138 6.50 -1.18 -7.82
C GLU A 138 7.60 -0.25 -8.31
N ASP A 139 7.64 0.98 -7.83
CA ASP A 139 8.66 1.96 -8.17
C ASP A 139 10.09 1.42 -7.92
N ALA A 140 10.32 0.78 -6.77
CA ALA A 140 11.62 0.25 -6.42
C ALA A 140 12.03 -0.93 -7.33
N VAL A 141 11.12 -1.86 -7.62
CA VAL A 141 11.38 -3.01 -8.48
C VAL A 141 11.62 -2.58 -9.93
N GLU A 142 10.86 -1.60 -10.42
CA GLU A 142 10.98 -1.02 -11.76
C GLU A 142 12.16 -0.04 -11.89
N LYS A 143 12.90 0.21 -10.80
CA LYS A 143 14.07 1.11 -10.75
C LYS A 143 13.72 2.55 -11.09
N ILE A 144 12.54 2.98 -10.70
CA ILE A 144 12.12 4.38 -10.76
C ILE A 144 13.00 5.19 -9.81
N THR A 145 13.57 6.25 -10.31
CA THR A 145 14.41 7.16 -9.50
C THR A 145 13.60 8.31 -8.90
N HIS A 146 12.63 8.82 -9.66
CA HIS A 146 11.77 9.94 -9.30
C HIS A 146 10.32 9.55 -9.51
N SER A 147 9.62 9.24 -8.44
CA SER A 147 8.20 8.92 -8.42
C SER A 147 7.39 10.20 -8.37
N ILE A 148 6.78 10.58 -9.50
CA ILE A 148 6.10 11.86 -9.66
C ILE A 148 4.62 11.68 -9.36
N CYS A 149 4.14 12.41 -8.34
CA CYS A 149 2.75 12.38 -7.89
C CYS A 149 2.11 13.78 -7.95
N THR A 150 0.80 13.83 -7.85
CA THR A 150 0.07 15.08 -7.61
C THR A 150 0.15 15.47 -6.12
N LEU A 151 -0.09 16.74 -5.82
CA LEU A 151 0.05 17.30 -4.46
C LEU A 151 -0.85 16.62 -3.42
N GLU A 152 -1.94 15.99 -3.85
CA GLU A 152 -2.83 15.22 -2.98
C GLU A 152 -2.12 14.07 -2.25
N PHE A 153 -0.96 13.61 -2.74
CA PHE A 153 -0.18 12.53 -2.15
C PHE A 153 0.95 13.00 -1.22
N GLU A 154 1.07 14.30 -0.93
CA GLU A 154 2.11 14.83 -0.04
C GLU A 154 2.06 14.18 1.35
N ASP A 155 0.87 14.02 1.92
CA ASP A 155 0.68 13.37 3.23
C ASP A 155 0.92 11.85 3.19
N HIS A 156 0.97 11.24 2.00
CA HIS A 156 1.28 9.82 1.81
C HIS A 156 2.79 9.55 1.70
N ARG A 157 3.60 10.56 1.33
CA ARG A 157 5.06 10.41 1.16
C ARG A 157 5.77 9.82 2.37
N PRO A 158 5.48 10.19 3.64
CA PRO A 158 6.11 9.54 4.79
C PRO A 158 5.88 8.02 4.86
N LEU A 159 4.71 7.54 4.42
CA LEU A 159 4.42 6.11 4.34
C LEU A 159 5.18 5.46 3.17
N TYR A 160 5.25 6.11 2.01
CA TYR A 160 6.07 5.68 0.89
C TYR A 160 7.53 5.47 1.30
N ASP A 161 8.14 6.47 1.92
CA ASP A 161 9.52 6.41 2.40
C ASP A 161 9.72 5.31 3.44
N TRP A 162 8.74 5.13 4.34
CA TRP A 162 8.76 4.07 5.35
C TRP A 162 8.73 2.67 4.70
N VAL A 163 7.88 2.44 3.70
CA VAL A 163 7.80 1.15 3.00
C VAL A 163 9.11 0.85 2.29
N VAL A 164 9.65 1.78 1.51
CA VAL A 164 10.93 1.61 0.78
C VAL A 164 12.06 1.25 1.76
N LYS A 165 12.16 1.99 2.87
CA LYS A 165 13.18 1.78 3.91
C LYS A 165 13.02 0.42 4.60
N GLU A 166 11.81 0.10 5.08
CA GLU A 166 11.61 -1.12 5.88
C GLU A 166 11.61 -2.39 5.03
N CYS A 167 11.26 -2.30 3.74
CA CYS A 167 11.45 -3.37 2.77
C CYS A 167 12.89 -3.49 2.25
N GLU A 168 13.77 -2.51 2.59
CA GLU A 168 15.21 -2.52 2.30
C GLU A 168 15.52 -2.45 0.80
N PHE A 169 14.81 -1.58 0.08
CA PHE A 169 15.12 -1.31 -1.31
C PHE A 169 16.31 -0.34 -1.44
N ASP A 170 17.30 -0.72 -2.29
CA ASP A 170 18.46 0.08 -2.63
C ASP A 170 18.82 -0.12 -4.12
N PRO A 171 18.89 0.92 -4.93
CA PRO A 171 18.62 2.33 -4.59
C PRO A 171 17.14 2.61 -4.27
N ALA A 172 16.91 3.52 -3.33
CA ALA A 172 15.57 3.95 -2.94
C ALA A 172 15.01 4.95 -3.96
N PRO A 173 13.79 4.75 -4.52
CA PRO A 173 13.11 5.78 -5.30
C PRO A 173 12.72 6.97 -4.41
N ARG A 174 12.58 8.15 -5.03
CA ARG A 174 12.18 9.37 -4.34
C ARG A 174 10.83 9.86 -4.84
N GLN A 175 9.84 9.95 -3.97
CA GLN A 175 8.56 10.56 -4.31
C GLN A 175 8.66 12.08 -4.31
N ILE A 176 8.06 12.71 -5.33
CA ILE A 176 8.04 14.17 -5.55
C ILE A 176 6.63 14.57 -5.98
N GLU A 177 6.06 15.55 -5.29
CA GLU A 177 4.72 16.05 -5.59
C GLU A 177 4.78 17.35 -6.37
N PHE A 178 3.88 17.46 -7.36
CA PHE A 178 3.72 18.63 -8.19
C PHE A 178 2.37 19.30 -7.95
N ALA A 179 2.38 20.62 -7.96
CA ALA A 179 1.16 21.41 -7.87
C ALA A 179 0.25 21.15 -9.07
N LYS A 180 -1.06 21.16 -8.82
CA LYS A 180 -2.07 21.01 -9.86
C LYS A 180 -2.04 22.19 -10.81
N LEU A 181 -1.96 21.91 -12.12
CA LEU A 181 -2.12 22.92 -13.15
C LEU A 181 -3.62 23.16 -13.39
N TYR A 182 -4.04 24.41 -13.26
CA TYR A 182 -5.38 24.86 -13.60
C TYR A 182 -5.41 25.51 -14.98
N LEU A 183 -6.27 25.00 -15.85
CA LEU A 183 -6.51 25.59 -17.17
C LEU A 183 -7.77 26.43 -17.12
N THR A 184 -7.70 27.68 -17.61
CA THR A 184 -8.88 28.56 -17.71
C THR A 184 -9.73 28.19 -18.93
N ASN A 185 -11.05 28.28 -18.79
CA ASN A 185 -12.01 28.01 -19.87
C ASN A 185 -11.93 26.59 -20.48
N VAL A 186 -11.43 25.60 -19.75
CA VAL A 186 -11.31 24.21 -20.19
C VAL A 186 -11.97 23.30 -19.16
N VAL A 187 -12.78 22.36 -19.63
CA VAL A 187 -13.30 21.26 -18.80
C VAL A 187 -12.23 20.17 -18.75
N THR A 188 -11.71 19.88 -17.57
CA THR A 188 -10.63 18.90 -17.35
C THR A 188 -11.11 17.57 -16.73
N GLY A 189 -12.41 17.38 -16.60
CA GLY A 189 -13.02 16.15 -16.08
C GLY A 189 -13.84 15.40 -17.14
N LYS A 190 -14.16 14.13 -16.85
CA LYS A 190 -15.12 13.34 -17.63
C LYS A 190 -16.54 13.82 -17.34
#